data_bbfb37621ab8ccdd0d3343e18672ef5d
#
_entry.id   bbfb37621ab8ccdd0d3343e18672ef5d
#
_cell.length_a   1.000
_cell.length_b   1.000
_cell.length_c   1.000
_cell.angle_alpha   90.00
_cell.angle_beta   90.00
_cell.angle_gamma   90.00
#
_symmetry.space_group_name_H-M   'P 1'
#
loop_
_entity.id
_entity.type
_entity.pdbx_description
1 polymer ?
#
loop_
_entity_poly.entity_id
_entity_poly.type
_entity_poly.pdbx_seq_one_letter_code
_entity_poly.pdbx_strand_id
1 'polypeptide(L)'
;NGCPVPEDTYLEDTPAVYAALDADVQDAIADGVIMVGSAGNSYWPVVQSNNANYNNSFRISSTDYTHSQGSSPARGMICVGAAGTKTQEYKSEFSNYGDRVDIWAPGSNIISAIANGNINQSPTPYAGSQTDPRNGSYYIASISGTSMSGPQVAGVLACRAEQGPNMTHAEALDYLI
;
A
#
# COMPACT_ATOMS: atom_id res chain seq x y z
N ASN A 1 26.00 15.31 24.78
CA ASN A 1 24.75 14.75 25.29
C ASN A 1 23.75 14.78 24.15
N GLY A 2 23.74 13.72 23.31
CA GLY A 2 22.77 13.59 22.23
C GLY A 2 21.38 13.41 22.82
N CYS A 3 20.42 14.22 22.39
CA CYS A 3 19.03 13.97 22.68
C CYS A 3 18.67 12.64 22.02
N PRO A 4 18.11 11.66 22.72
CA PRO A 4 17.71 10.42 22.09
C PRO A 4 16.65 10.71 21.03
N VAL A 5 16.79 10.09 19.86
CA VAL A 5 15.77 10.15 18.82
C VAL A 5 14.51 9.47 19.36
N PRO A 6 13.33 10.10 19.30
CA PRO A 6 12.09 9.46 19.74
C PRO A 6 11.84 8.14 19.02
N GLU A 7 11.27 7.15 19.72
CA GLU A 7 11.05 5.80 19.15
C GLU A 7 10.19 5.78 17.88
N ASP A 8 9.28 6.74 17.71
CA ASP A 8 8.40 6.87 16.55
C ASP A 8 8.95 7.80 15.46
N THR A 9 10.28 7.87 15.33
CA THR A 9 10.94 8.79 14.42
C THR A 9 11.64 8.03 13.31
N TYR A 10 11.48 8.48 12.06
CA TYR A 10 12.01 7.83 10.87
C TYR A 10 12.91 8.78 10.09
N LEU A 11 13.91 8.23 9.40
CA LEU A 11 14.73 9.01 8.46
C LEU A 11 13.88 9.53 7.30
N GLU A 12 14.03 10.80 6.99
CA GLU A 12 13.36 11.43 5.86
C GLU A 12 14.14 11.16 4.57
N ASP A 13 13.93 9.97 3.98
CA ASP A 13 14.56 9.62 2.70
C ASP A 13 13.71 10.06 1.49
N THR A 14 12.46 10.43 1.71
CA THR A 14 11.51 10.81 0.65
C THR A 14 10.59 11.92 1.13
N PRO A 15 10.26 12.89 0.25
CA PRO A 15 9.28 13.92 0.62
C PRO A 15 7.95 13.27 1.02
N ALA A 16 7.39 13.74 2.13
CA ALA A 16 6.11 13.27 2.64
C ALA A 16 4.93 13.55 1.68
N VAL A 17 5.10 14.42 0.71
CA VAL A 17 4.10 14.79 -0.30
C VAL A 17 4.73 14.98 -1.67
N TYR A 18 4.20 14.26 -2.66
CA TYR A 18 4.46 14.50 -4.08
C TYR A 18 3.28 15.25 -4.68
N ALA A 19 3.29 16.57 -4.61
CA ALA A 19 2.16 17.40 -5.01
C ALA A 19 1.68 17.16 -6.45
N ALA A 20 2.61 16.90 -7.38
CA ALA A 20 2.27 16.59 -8.76
C ALA A 20 1.51 15.24 -8.88
N LEU A 21 2.00 14.20 -8.18
CA LEU A 21 1.34 12.89 -8.16
C LEU A 21 -0.04 12.97 -7.50
N ASP A 22 -0.14 13.72 -6.42
CA ASP A 22 -1.42 13.95 -5.75
C ASP A 22 -2.43 14.65 -6.67
N ALA A 23 -1.98 15.62 -7.47
CA ALA A 23 -2.83 16.33 -8.45
C ALA A 23 -3.33 15.35 -9.54
N ASP A 24 -2.44 14.59 -10.15
CA ASP A 24 -2.79 13.61 -11.19
C ASP A 24 -3.80 12.56 -10.68
N VAL A 25 -3.62 12.09 -9.44
CA VAL A 25 -4.56 11.17 -8.79
C VAL A 25 -5.92 11.82 -8.55
N GLN A 26 -5.94 13.08 -8.08
CA GLN A 26 -7.21 13.80 -7.87
C GLN A 26 -7.96 14.04 -9.20
N ASP A 27 -7.25 14.37 -10.26
CA ASP A 27 -7.83 14.52 -11.59
C ASP A 27 -8.44 13.19 -12.09
N ALA A 28 -7.73 12.08 -11.93
CA ALA A 28 -8.26 10.76 -12.28
C ALA A 28 -9.53 10.40 -11.48
N ILE A 29 -9.55 10.72 -10.18
CA ILE A 29 -10.74 10.51 -9.32
C ILE A 29 -11.90 11.41 -9.78
N ALA A 30 -11.63 12.65 -10.13
CA ALA A 30 -12.64 13.59 -10.65
C ALA A 30 -13.22 13.11 -11.99
N ASP A 31 -12.42 12.43 -12.81
CA ASP A 31 -12.84 11.77 -14.05
C ASP A 31 -13.59 10.44 -13.82
N GLY A 32 -13.84 10.07 -12.57
CA GLY A 32 -14.62 8.87 -12.20
C GLY A 32 -13.81 7.59 -12.02
N VAL A 33 -12.49 7.67 -11.98
CA VAL A 33 -11.64 6.49 -11.72
C VAL A 33 -11.60 6.19 -10.22
N ILE A 34 -11.85 4.92 -9.87
CA ILE A 34 -11.68 4.44 -8.49
C ILE A 34 -10.22 4.04 -8.30
N MET A 35 -9.51 4.81 -7.47
CA MET A 35 -8.08 4.64 -7.24
C MET A 35 -7.83 3.91 -5.92
N VAL A 36 -7.10 2.79 -5.99
CA VAL A 36 -6.70 1.97 -4.83
C VAL A 36 -5.18 1.94 -4.75
N GLY A 37 -4.64 2.17 -3.57
CA GLY A 37 -3.20 2.19 -3.35
C GLY A 37 -2.77 1.47 -2.08
N SER A 38 -1.57 0.93 -2.09
CA SER A 38 -0.99 0.22 -0.94
C SER A 38 -0.41 1.18 0.09
N ALA A 39 -0.61 0.88 1.39
CA ALA A 39 -0.15 1.71 2.50
C ALA A 39 1.38 1.76 2.66
N GLY A 40 2.11 0.77 2.11
CA GLY A 40 3.56 0.63 2.26
C GLY A 40 3.97 -0.44 3.27
N ASN A 41 5.26 -0.82 3.24
CA ASN A 41 5.78 -2.01 3.92
C ASN A 41 6.93 -1.70 4.91
N SER A 42 6.97 -0.51 5.46
CA SER A 42 8.09 -0.05 6.30
C SER A 42 7.76 0.01 7.79
N TYR A 43 6.57 -0.50 8.18
CA TYR A 43 6.07 -0.37 9.56
C TYR A 43 6.01 1.10 10.02
N TRP A 44 5.67 2.01 9.14
CA TRP A 44 5.58 3.44 9.43
C TRP A 44 4.15 3.89 9.64
N PRO A 45 3.91 4.86 10.53
CA PRO A 45 2.63 5.53 10.59
C PRO A 45 2.39 6.32 9.29
N VAL A 46 1.22 6.15 8.72
CA VAL A 46 0.68 6.96 7.63
C VAL A 46 -0.55 7.69 8.15
N VAL A 47 -0.59 9.00 7.98
CA VAL A 47 -1.58 9.84 8.65
C VAL A 47 -2.30 10.76 7.68
N GLN A 48 -3.53 11.12 8.04
CA GLN A 48 -4.36 12.06 7.32
C GLN A 48 -3.78 13.49 7.38
N SER A 49 -4.11 14.31 6.39
CA SER A 49 -3.59 15.68 6.30
C SER A 49 -4.01 16.62 7.45
N ASN A 50 -5.01 16.24 8.22
CA ASN A 50 -5.45 16.94 9.43
C ASN A 50 -4.76 16.44 10.72
N ASN A 51 -3.92 15.40 10.63
CA ASN A 51 -3.17 14.89 11.76
C ASN A 51 -1.98 15.80 12.09
N ALA A 52 -1.70 16.01 13.37
CA ALA A 52 -0.60 16.85 13.83
C ALA A 52 0.79 16.38 13.37
N ASN A 53 0.92 15.09 13.07
CA ASN A 53 2.17 14.49 12.59
C ASN A 53 2.31 14.49 11.06
N TYR A 54 1.30 15.00 10.34
CA TYR A 54 1.35 15.07 8.88
C TYR A 54 2.41 16.08 8.43
N ASN A 55 3.38 15.62 7.63
CA ASN A 55 4.52 16.43 7.16
C ASN A 55 5.35 17.07 8.30
N ASN A 56 5.26 16.53 9.52
CA ASN A 56 6.02 17.05 10.64
C ASN A 56 7.42 16.45 10.62
N SER A 57 8.38 17.23 10.16
CA SER A 57 9.81 16.88 10.14
C SER A 57 10.60 17.75 11.10
N PHE A 58 11.70 17.21 11.60
CA PHE A 58 12.63 17.93 12.46
C PHE A 58 14.05 17.44 12.23
N ARG A 59 15.01 18.30 12.55
CA ARG A 59 16.44 18.03 12.36
C ARG A 59 17.16 17.81 13.67
N ILE A 60 17.87 16.68 13.75
CA ILE A 60 18.83 16.41 14.85
C ILE A 60 20.22 16.33 14.26
N SER A 61 21.10 17.23 14.66
CA SER A 61 22.45 17.40 14.09
C SER A 61 22.36 17.72 12.59
N SER A 62 22.74 16.82 11.71
CA SER A 62 22.67 17.00 10.24
C SER A 62 21.67 16.06 9.57
N THR A 63 20.86 15.36 10.35
CA THR A 63 19.92 14.34 9.85
C THR A 63 18.49 14.82 10.03
N ASP A 64 17.71 14.74 8.97
CA ASP A 64 16.28 15.03 8.97
C ASP A 64 15.48 13.78 9.33
N TYR A 65 14.44 13.96 10.14
CA TYR A 65 13.56 12.92 10.64
C TYR A 65 12.11 13.34 10.45
N THR A 66 11.24 12.38 10.24
CA THR A 66 9.79 12.59 10.14
C THR A 66 9.03 11.71 11.13
N HIS A 67 7.88 12.18 11.63
CA HIS A 67 7.00 11.41 12.49
C HIS A 67 6.04 10.49 11.74
N SER A 68 5.85 10.71 10.44
CA SER A 68 4.92 9.90 9.66
C SER A 68 5.24 9.99 8.17
N GLN A 69 4.82 8.96 7.45
CA GLN A 69 4.84 8.96 5.99
C GLN A 69 3.50 9.46 5.45
N GLY A 70 3.36 10.76 5.24
CA GLY A 70 2.10 11.41 4.91
C GLY A 70 1.58 11.17 3.49
N SER A 71 2.38 10.62 2.57
CA SER A 71 2.02 10.53 1.15
C SER A 71 1.96 9.11 0.57
N SER A 72 1.90 8.10 1.39
CA SER A 72 1.74 6.73 0.88
C SER A 72 0.36 6.18 1.24
N PRO A 73 -0.48 5.85 0.27
CA PRO A 73 -0.40 6.22 -1.14
C PRO A 73 -0.73 7.70 -1.38
N ALA A 74 -0.69 8.14 -2.65
CA ALA A 74 -1.09 9.51 -3.01
C ALA A 74 -2.47 9.86 -2.43
N ARG A 75 -2.68 11.12 -2.10
CA ARG A 75 -3.92 11.59 -1.47
C ARG A 75 -5.14 11.29 -2.35
N GLY A 76 -6.22 10.87 -1.71
CA GLY A 76 -7.46 10.52 -2.36
C GLY A 76 -7.57 9.05 -2.78
N MET A 77 -6.48 8.30 -2.92
CA MET A 77 -6.57 6.86 -3.14
C MET A 77 -7.13 6.15 -1.91
N ILE A 78 -7.88 5.07 -2.13
CA ILE A 78 -8.26 4.14 -1.06
C ILE A 78 -6.98 3.45 -0.58
N CYS A 79 -6.58 3.71 0.65
CA CYS A 79 -5.34 3.22 1.25
C CYS A 79 -5.54 1.83 1.86
N VAL A 80 -4.82 0.84 1.36
CA VAL A 80 -4.99 -0.55 1.79
C VAL A 80 -3.78 -1.04 2.58
N GLY A 81 -4.00 -1.40 3.83
CA GLY A 81 -3.03 -2.07 4.70
C GLY A 81 -3.03 -3.59 4.51
N ALA A 82 -1.97 -4.25 4.96
CA ALA A 82 -1.83 -5.70 4.88
C ALA A 82 -2.21 -6.38 6.19
N ALA A 83 -3.20 -7.28 6.12
CA ALA A 83 -3.54 -8.22 7.17
C ALA A 83 -2.76 -9.53 7.02
N GLY A 84 -2.49 -10.19 8.13
CA GLY A 84 -1.80 -11.48 8.18
C GLY A 84 -2.70 -12.66 7.84
N THR A 85 -2.10 -13.83 7.67
CA THR A 85 -2.78 -15.08 7.25
C THR A 85 -3.14 -16.01 8.40
N LYS A 86 -2.89 -15.64 9.64
CA LYS A 86 -3.21 -16.49 10.80
C LYS A 86 -4.70 -16.43 11.11
N THR A 87 -5.16 -17.41 11.88
CA THR A 87 -6.57 -17.57 12.29
C THR A 87 -7.15 -16.41 13.10
N GLN A 88 -6.31 -15.50 13.53
CA GLN A 88 -6.71 -14.23 14.17
C GLN A 88 -6.36 -13.09 13.23
N GLU A 89 -7.31 -12.21 12.99
CA GLU A 89 -7.10 -11.00 12.21
C GLU A 89 -6.13 -10.07 12.94
N TYR A 90 -4.95 -9.89 12.37
CA TYR A 90 -3.96 -8.94 12.87
C TYR A 90 -3.25 -8.26 11.70
N LYS A 91 -2.76 -7.07 11.95
CA LYS A 91 -1.95 -6.35 11.00
C LYS A 91 -0.65 -7.12 10.72
N SER A 92 -0.26 -7.25 9.45
CA SER A 92 1.07 -7.79 9.11
C SER A 92 2.17 -6.88 9.69
N GLU A 93 3.24 -7.49 10.22
CA GLU A 93 4.31 -6.75 10.92
C GLU A 93 4.92 -5.65 10.06
N PHE A 94 5.12 -5.90 8.78
CA PHE A 94 5.70 -4.95 7.84
C PHE A 94 4.75 -3.83 7.42
N SER A 95 3.43 -4.01 7.52
CA SER A 95 2.47 -3.04 6.99
C SER A 95 2.57 -1.70 7.68
N ASN A 96 2.58 -0.63 6.88
CA ASN A 96 2.32 0.70 7.40
C ASN A 96 0.93 0.75 8.04
N TYR A 97 0.73 1.68 8.97
CA TYR A 97 -0.46 1.77 9.81
C TYR A 97 -0.79 3.24 10.12
N GLY A 98 -1.97 3.49 10.68
CA GLY A 98 -2.38 4.83 11.10
C GLY A 98 -3.74 5.21 10.51
N ASP A 99 -4.15 6.43 10.78
CA ASP A 99 -5.48 6.96 10.43
C ASP A 99 -5.68 7.19 8.92
N ARG A 100 -4.61 7.06 8.11
CA ARG A 100 -4.68 7.11 6.65
C ARG A 100 -5.02 5.76 6.02
N VAL A 101 -4.91 4.65 6.76
CA VAL A 101 -5.29 3.32 6.25
C VAL A 101 -6.81 3.19 6.32
N ASP A 102 -7.44 3.14 5.16
CA ASP A 102 -8.91 3.08 5.04
C ASP A 102 -9.43 1.66 5.28
N ILE A 103 -8.70 0.65 4.79
CA ILE A 103 -9.13 -0.76 4.90
C ILE A 103 -7.93 -1.70 4.98
N TRP A 104 -8.15 -2.87 5.59
CA TRP A 104 -7.19 -3.96 5.68
C TRP A 104 -7.61 -5.14 4.83
N ALA A 105 -6.69 -5.68 4.04
CA ALA A 105 -6.92 -6.88 3.23
C ALA A 105 -5.76 -7.87 3.35
N PRO A 106 -5.96 -9.16 3.07
CA PRO A 106 -4.89 -10.15 3.16
C PRO A 106 -3.67 -9.74 2.34
N GLY A 107 -2.51 -9.72 2.98
CA GLY A 107 -1.24 -9.27 2.36
C GLY A 107 -0.04 -10.14 2.68
N SER A 108 -0.22 -11.24 3.43
CA SER A 108 0.86 -12.16 3.77
C SER A 108 0.68 -13.50 3.09
N ASN A 109 1.75 -14.01 2.46
CA ASN A 109 1.78 -15.30 1.77
C ASN A 109 0.70 -15.44 0.67
N ILE A 110 0.50 -14.40 -0.09
CA ILE A 110 -0.47 -14.37 -1.19
C ILE A 110 0.12 -15.03 -2.43
N ILE A 111 -0.56 -16.06 -2.92
CA ILE A 111 -0.17 -16.80 -4.12
C ILE A 111 -0.74 -16.08 -5.34
N SER A 112 0.12 -15.79 -6.30
CA SER A 112 -0.28 -15.16 -7.57
C SER A 112 0.65 -15.59 -8.72
N ALA A 113 0.23 -15.27 -9.93
CA ALA A 113 1.04 -15.45 -11.13
C ALA A 113 2.32 -14.62 -11.06
N ILE A 114 3.41 -15.18 -11.56
CA ILE A 114 4.69 -14.49 -11.66
C ILE A 114 5.33 -14.76 -13.03
N ALA A 115 6.13 -13.81 -13.51
CA ALA A 115 6.87 -13.99 -14.74
C ALA A 115 7.90 -15.12 -14.62
N ASN A 116 8.06 -15.88 -15.69
CA ASN A 116 9.11 -16.88 -15.81
C ASN A 116 10.46 -16.18 -16.05
N GLY A 117 11.10 -15.81 -14.98
CA GLY A 117 12.34 -15.03 -15.01
C GLY A 117 12.13 -13.53 -15.23
N ASN A 118 13.13 -12.76 -14.91
CA ASN A 118 13.16 -11.34 -15.23
C ASN A 118 13.57 -11.19 -16.70
N ILE A 119 12.63 -10.84 -17.55
CA ILE A 119 12.84 -10.65 -19.00
C ILE A 119 14.01 -9.71 -19.33
N ASN A 120 14.43 -8.88 -18.41
CA ASN A 120 15.46 -7.87 -18.65
C ASN A 120 16.80 -8.11 -17.94
N GLN A 121 16.87 -8.98 -16.92
CA GLN A 121 18.09 -9.05 -16.09
C GLN A 121 18.48 -10.43 -15.55
N SER A 122 17.61 -11.44 -15.56
CA SER A 122 17.96 -12.78 -15.08
C SER A 122 17.08 -13.86 -15.72
N PRO A 123 17.68 -14.92 -16.26
CA PRO A 123 16.91 -16.07 -16.76
C PRO A 123 16.41 -16.98 -15.62
N THR A 124 16.70 -16.64 -14.36
CA THR A 124 16.26 -17.44 -13.22
C THR A 124 14.88 -17.03 -12.78
N PRO A 125 13.97 -17.98 -12.54
CA PRO A 125 12.69 -17.72 -11.91
C PRO A 125 12.85 -17.01 -10.57
N TYR A 126 11.84 -16.23 -10.17
CA TYR A 126 11.81 -15.61 -8.84
C TYR A 126 12.03 -16.68 -7.75
N ALA A 127 12.88 -16.37 -6.77
CA ALA A 127 13.18 -17.31 -5.69
C ALA A 127 11.88 -17.74 -4.97
N GLY A 128 11.64 -19.06 -4.90
CA GLY A 128 10.38 -19.60 -4.34
C GLY A 128 9.24 -19.73 -5.35
N SER A 129 9.44 -19.39 -6.64
CA SER A 129 8.45 -19.67 -7.66
C SER A 129 8.36 -21.19 -7.92
N GLN A 130 7.17 -21.63 -8.28
CA GLN A 130 6.89 -23.00 -8.71
C GLN A 130 5.98 -22.97 -9.94
N THR A 131 5.97 -24.04 -10.71
CA THR A 131 5.03 -24.14 -11.84
C THR A 131 3.59 -24.23 -11.34
N ASP A 132 2.68 -23.58 -12.04
CA ASP A 132 1.25 -23.70 -11.74
C ASP A 132 0.80 -25.18 -11.96
N PRO A 133 0.25 -25.83 -10.93
CA PRO A 133 -0.17 -27.24 -11.05
C PRO A 133 -1.28 -27.46 -12.09
N ARG A 134 -1.98 -26.40 -12.50
CA ARG A 134 -3.02 -26.45 -13.54
C ARG A 134 -2.44 -26.34 -14.95
N ASN A 135 -1.29 -25.69 -15.09
CA ASN A 135 -0.61 -25.53 -16.39
C ASN A 135 0.88 -25.25 -16.17
N GLY A 136 1.72 -26.24 -16.41
CA GLY A 136 3.16 -26.17 -16.22
C GLY A 136 3.92 -25.16 -17.09
N SER A 137 3.24 -24.45 -18.00
CA SER A 137 3.83 -23.34 -18.76
C SER A 137 3.83 -22.02 -18.00
N TYR A 138 3.13 -21.94 -16.87
CA TYR A 138 3.02 -20.76 -16.05
C TYR A 138 3.68 -20.95 -14.68
N TYR A 139 4.05 -19.84 -14.07
CA TYR A 139 4.67 -19.82 -12.75
C TYR A 139 3.83 -19.06 -11.76
N ILE A 140 3.85 -19.53 -10.52
CA ILE A 140 3.21 -18.91 -9.35
C ILE A 140 4.25 -18.71 -8.26
N ALA A 141 4.07 -17.70 -7.44
CA ALA A 141 4.87 -17.49 -6.22
C ALA A 141 3.99 -16.99 -5.08
N SER A 142 4.44 -17.27 -3.85
CA SER A 142 3.85 -16.71 -2.64
C SER A 142 4.66 -15.49 -2.22
N ILE A 143 4.02 -14.32 -2.18
CA ILE A 143 4.66 -13.05 -1.85
C ILE A 143 3.84 -12.33 -0.77
N SER A 144 4.52 -11.55 0.06
CA SER A 144 3.88 -10.74 1.10
C SER A 144 4.14 -9.25 0.86
N GLY A 145 3.13 -8.43 1.11
CA GLY A 145 3.20 -6.97 0.96
C GLY A 145 1.82 -6.32 0.88
N THR A 146 1.73 -5.06 1.19
CA THR A 146 0.53 -4.24 0.95
C THR A 146 0.20 -4.15 -0.55
N SER A 147 1.19 -4.36 -1.42
CA SER A 147 1.02 -4.53 -2.88
C SER A 147 0.17 -5.75 -3.25
N MET A 148 0.03 -6.74 -2.36
CA MET A 148 -0.82 -7.91 -2.52
C MET A 148 -2.22 -7.69 -1.94
N SER A 149 -2.36 -6.76 -1.00
CA SER A 149 -3.65 -6.38 -0.41
C SER A 149 -4.46 -5.47 -1.34
N GLY A 150 -3.84 -4.47 -1.93
CA GLY A 150 -4.51 -3.51 -2.82
C GLY A 150 -5.31 -4.15 -3.96
N PRO A 151 -4.73 -5.08 -4.75
CA PRO A 151 -5.44 -5.76 -5.83
C PRO A 151 -6.67 -6.55 -5.40
N GLN A 152 -6.69 -7.07 -4.17
CA GLN A 152 -7.87 -7.79 -3.64
C GLN A 152 -9.03 -6.83 -3.38
N VAL A 153 -8.74 -5.65 -2.82
CA VAL A 153 -9.74 -4.58 -2.67
C VAL A 153 -10.26 -4.11 -4.03
N ALA A 154 -9.35 -3.88 -4.98
CA ALA A 154 -9.73 -3.52 -6.34
C ALA A 154 -10.62 -4.60 -7.00
N GLY A 155 -10.34 -5.89 -6.76
CA GLY A 155 -11.16 -7.01 -7.22
C GLY A 155 -12.57 -7.02 -6.62
N VAL A 156 -12.69 -6.75 -5.33
CA VAL A 156 -14.00 -6.61 -4.64
C VAL A 156 -14.80 -5.47 -5.25
N LEU A 157 -14.15 -4.31 -5.45
CA LEU A 157 -14.79 -3.15 -6.06
C LEU A 157 -15.20 -3.40 -7.53
N ALA A 158 -14.39 -4.14 -8.29
CA ALA A 158 -14.74 -4.54 -9.65
C ALA A 158 -16.01 -5.41 -9.68
N CYS A 159 -16.13 -6.38 -8.78
CA CYS A 159 -17.35 -7.18 -8.62
C CYS A 159 -18.56 -6.32 -8.22
N ARG A 160 -18.37 -5.31 -7.40
CA ARG A 160 -19.45 -4.39 -7.00
C ARG A 160 -19.84 -3.47 -8.16
N ALA A 161 -18.88 -2.99 -8.95
CA ALA A 161 -19.11 -2.14 -10.11
C ALA A 161 -19.91 -2.86 -11.23
N GLU A 162 -19.81 -4.18 -11.34
CA GLU A 162 -20.66 -4.97 -12.25
C GLU A 162 -22.16 -4.78 -11.94
N GLN A 163 -22.51 -4.60 -10.67
CA GLN A 163 -23.88 -4.39 -10.22
C GLN A 163 -24.30 -2.91 -10.27
N GLY A 164 -23.36 -1.98 -10.31
CA GLY A 164 -23.57 -0.54 -10.35
C GLY A 164 -22.44 0.17 -11.07
N PRO A 165 -22.44 0.21 -12.41
CA PRO A 165 -21.29 0.63 -13.22
C PRO A 165 -20.92 2.12 -13.11
N ASN A 166 -21.78 2.92 -12.49
CA ASN A 166 -21.55 4.36 -12.27
C ASN A 166 -21.15 4.67 -10.82
N MET A 167 -20.63 3.69 -10.09
CA MET A 167 -20.17 3.88 -8.71
C MET A 167 -19.04 4.91 -8.68
N THR A 168 -19.22 5.94 -7.88
CA THR A 168 -18.20 6.96 -7.64
C THR A 168 -17.11 6.46 -6.71
N HIS A 169 -15.98 7.17 -6.67
CA HIS A 169 -14.90 6.83 -5.72
C HIS A 169 -15.35 6.90 -4.26
N ALA A 170 -16.18 7.88 -3.89
CA ALA A 170 -16.74 8.01 -2.54
C ALA A 170 -17.67 6.83 -2.19
N GLU A 171 -18.56 6.44 -3.10
CA GLU A 171 -19.43 5.27 -2.91
C GLU A 171 -18.65 3.96 -2.84
N ALA A 172 -17.49 3.87 -3.54
CA ALA A 172 -16.61 2.73 -3.44
C ALA A 172 -15.98 2.62 -2.03
N LEU A 173 -15.54 3.74 -1.47
CA LEU A 173 -15.01 3.80 -0.11
C LEU A 173 -16.11 3.46 0.91
N ASP A 174 -17.28 4.08 0.82
CA ASP A 174 -18.42 3.81 1.70
C ASP A 174 -18.89 2.34 1.66
N TYR A 175 -18.72 1.67 0.50
CA TYR A 175 -19.05 0.25 0.37
C TYR A 175 -18.07 -0.67 1.12
N LEU A 176 -16.83 -0.24 1.31
CA LEU A 176 -15.78 -1.03 1.93
C LEU A 176 -15.74 -0.92 3.46
N ILE A 177 -16.29 0.16 4.02
CA ILE A 177 -16.28 0.49 5.46
C ILE A 177 -17.67 0.28 6.05
#